data_fc792cedca98e9fb31582acbcd209a2a
#
_entry.id   fc792cedca98e9fb31582acbcd209a2a
#
_cell.length_a   1.000
_cell.length_b   1.000
_cell.length_c   1.000
_cell.angle_alpha   90.00
_cell.angle_beta   90.00
_cell.angle_gamma   90.00
#
_symmetry.space_group_name_H-M   'P 1'
#
loop_
_entity.id
_entity.type
_entity.pdbx_description
1 polymer ?
#
loop_
_entity_poly.entity_id
_entity_poly.type
_entity_poly.pdbx_seq_one_letter_code
_entity_poly.pdbx_strand_id
1 'polypeptide(L)'
;TISDGWVDPAIDPATLTQRCTVESETWEGGEIDAVSTRYIQFAMTAGRGYTVNIDSIGLYVGIGGTNGIHYRIEYSLNRDFANEVVLKENLNPLKNMMETLSFQPIIELPSEQTLYIRIYPWFDSSKPATSKYICLRNLTVRGVAVTGGGSGCKENLSDAMTVYCVSDGSSVTANYTLKQDAEVAFRIMDMTGRTVATRTVGKKQAGTYAETWDLPSAGIYFCTMLCGGESRTVRFVK
;
A
#
# COMPACT_ATOMS: atom_id res chain seq x y z
N THR A 1 0.86 13.04 12.52
CA THR A 1 0.58 13.06 13.97
C THR A 1 1.63 12.22 14.68
N ILE A 2 2.05 12.68 15.83
CA ILE A 2 2.94 11.94 16.75
C ILE A 2 2.10 11.66 17.99
N SER A 3 2.24 10.46 18.57
CA SER A 3 1.57 10.12 19.83
C SER A 3 2.14 10.96 20.99
N ASP A 4 1.46 10.97 22.11
CA ASP A 4 1.98 11.63 23.31
C ASP A 4 3.33 11.04 23.75
N GLY A 5 4.12 11.80 24.47
CA GLY A 5 5.41 11.36 24.99
C GLY A 5 6.62 11.56 24.05
N TRP A 6 6.48 12.40 23.01
CA TRP A 6 7.58 12.79 22.14
C TRP A 6 7.95 14.25 22.32
N VAL A 7 9.25 14.55 22.18
CA VAL A 7 9.72 15.93 21.99
C VAL A 7 9.30 16.38 20.59
N ASP A 8 9.02 17.67 20.43
CA ASP A 8 8.78 18.26 19.11
C ASP A 8 9.93 17.89 18.15
N PRO A 9 9.63 17.31 16.98
CA PRO A 9 10.67 16.80 16.12
C PRO A 9 11.52 17.93 15.55
N ALA A 10 12.83 17.82 15.77
CA ALA A 10 13.78 18.68 15.11
C ALA A 10 13.90 18.27 13.63
N ILE A 11 13.81 19.26 12.73
CA ILE A 11 14.02 19.06 11.30
C ILE A 11 15.40 19.60 10.94
N ASP A 12 16.25 18.74 10.35
CA ASP A 12 17.49 19.18 9.74
C ASP A 12 17.17 19.90 8.41
N PRO A 13 17.41 21.22 8.31
CA PRO A 13 17.02 21.98 7.14
C PRO A 13 17.81 21.61 5.87
N ALA A 14 18.99 21.03 6.02
CA ALA A 14 19.82 20.65 4.87
C ALA A 14 19.35 19.35 4.20
N THR A 15 18.84 18.40 5.00
CA THR A 15 18.42 17.08 4.53
C THR A 15 16.93 16.83 4.62
N LEU A 16 16.18 17.74 5.23
CA LEU A 16 14.76 17.61 5.58
C LEU A 16 14.48 16.33 6.39
N THR A 17 15.45 15.91 7.19
CA THR A 17 15.32 14.74 8.06
C THR A 17 14.67 15.15 9.37
N GLN A 18 13.56 14.54 9.69
CA GLN A 18 12.88 14.67 10.97
C GLN A 18 13.52 13.76 11.99
N ARG A 19 13.90 14.29 13.14
CA ARG A 19 14.45 13.55 14.29
C ARG A 19 13.42 13.51 15.40
N CYS A 20 13.07 12.32 15.86
CA CYS A 20 12.11 12.15 16.94
C CYS A 20 12.79 11.41 18.11
N THR A 21 12.61 11.91 19.31
CA THR A 21 13.02 11.28 20.56
C THR A 21 11.88 11.34 21.58
N VAL A 22 11.96 10.56 22.62
CA VAL A 22 10.96 10.55 23.69
C VAL A 22 11.01 11.87 24.50
N GLU A 23 9.88 12.28 25.09
CA GLU A 23 9.73 13.55 25.79
C GLU A 23 10.75 13.75 26.92
N SER A 24 11.06 12.68 27.65
CA SER A 24 12.10 12.70 28.70
C SER A 24 13.53 12.83 28.15
N GLU A 25 13.71 12.81 26.82
CA GLU A 25 15.00 12.66 26.13
C GLU A 25 15.81 11.42 26.57
N THR A 26 15.24 10.61 27.45
CA THR A 26 15.85 9.37 27.97
C THR A 26 14.98 8.18 27.61
N TRP A 27 15.54 7.29 26.81
CA TRP A 27 14.94 5.99 26.53
C TRP A 27 15.23 5.05 27.70
N GLU A 28 14.20 4.59 28.38
CA GLU A 28 14.36 3.80 29.61
C GLU A 28 15.02 2.44 29.38
N GLY A 29 14.83 1.87 28.20
CA GLY A 29 15.36 0.56 27.87
C GLY A 29 14.51 -0.60 28.38
N GLY A 30 14.94 -1.83 28.07
CA GLY A 30 14.24 -3.04 28.46
C GLY A 30 12.94 -3.32 27.69
N GLU A 31 12.69 -2.61 26.62
CA GLU A 31 11.52 -2.81 25.79
C GLU A 31 11.78 -3.97 24.81
N ILE A 32 11.08 -5.07 25.00
CA ILE A 32 11.28 -6.29 24.20
C ILE A 32 10.49 -6.29 22.89
N ASP A 33 9.56 -5.33 22.72
CA ASP A 33 8.70 -5.19 21.54
C ASP A 33 8.22 -3.73 21.41
N ALA A 34 7.58 -3.43 20.30
CA ALA A 34 6.97 -2.14 20.00
C ALA A 34 5.97 -1.73 21.08
N VAL A 35 6.08 -0.50 21.54
CA VAL A 35 5.15 0.08 22.53
C VAL A 35 3.96 0.67 21.78
N SER A 36 2.78 0.05 21.94
CA SER A 36 1.57 0.37 21.16
C SER A 36 1.09 1.83 21.29
N THR A 37 1.44 2.49 22.38
CA THR A 37 1.08 3.89 22.65
C THR A 37 2.13 4.88 22.15
N ARG A 38 3.30 4.42 21.68
CA ARG A 38 4.40 5.28 21.22
C ARG A 38 4.68 5.07 19.75
N TYR A 39 4.18 5.95 18.91
CA TYR A 39 4.30 5.85 17.46
C TYR A 39 4.38 7.23 16.79
N ILE A 40 4.91 7.24 15.59
CA ILE A 40 4.82 8.36 14.65
C ILE A 40 3.83 7.95 13.56
N GLN A 41 2.79 8.74 13.33
CA GLN A 41 1.72 8.40 12.39
C GLN A 41 1.64 9.39 11.24
N PHE A 42 1.52 8.86 10.05
CA PHE A 42 1.12 9.55 8.84
C PHE A 42 -0.29 9.09 8.44
N ALA A 43 -1.04 9.99 7.85
CA ALA A 43 -2.40 9.70 7.39
C ALA A 43 -2.64 10.34 6.03
N MET A 44 -3.31 9.60 5.14
CA MET A 44 -3.74 10.08 3.83
C MET A 44 -5.18 9.67 3.63
N THR A 45 -6.05 10.63 3.32
CA THR A 45 -7.48 10.38 3.06
C THR A 45 -7.75 10.49 1.57
N ALA A 46 -8.47 9.53 1.03
CA ALA A 46 -8.96 9.61 -0.34
C ALA A 46 -9.98 10.75 -0.49
N GLY A 47 -9.84 11.54 -1.54
CA GLY A 47 -10.78 12.62 -1.84
C GLY A 47 -12.19 12.09 -2.10
N ARG A 48 -13.19 12.93 -1.79
CA ARG A 48 -14.60 12.59 -2.03
C ARG A 48 -14.85 12.26 -3.50
N GLY A 49 -15.45 11.13 -3.78
CA GLY A 49 -15.74 10.66 -5.13
C GLY A 49 -14.56 9.98 -5.82
N TYR A 50 -13.45 9.74 -5.12
CA TYR A 50 -12.28 9.05 -5.67
C TYR A 50 -11.94 7.81 -4.83
N THR A 51 -11.65 6.72 -5.51
CA THR A 51 -10.93 5.57 -4.94
C THR A 51 -9.46 5.68 -5.33
N VAL A 52 -8.55 5.49 -4.38
CA VAL A 52 -7.10 5.53 -4.66
C VAL A 52 -6.56 4.11 -4.58
N ASN A 53 -6.09 3.59 -5.70
CA ASN A 53 -5.37 2.32 -5.77
C ASN A 53 -3.89 2.58 -5.50
N ILE A 54 -3.44 2.27 -4.27
CA ILE A 54 -2.06 2.48 -3.82
C ILE A 54 -1.24 1.26 -4.18
N ASP A 55 -0.11 1.49 -4.85
CA ASP A 55 0.81 0.47 -5.33
C ASP A 55 2.22 0.60 -4.73
N SER A 56 2.52 1.70 -4.06
CA SER A 56 3.83 1.89 -3.46
C SER A 56 3.79 2.80 -2.23
N ILE A 57 4.54 2.38 -1.20
CA ILE A 57 4.86 3.19 -0.01
C ILE A 57 6.38 3.21 0.13
N GLY A 58 6.97 4.38 0.18
CA GLY A 58 8.41 4.55 0.33
C GLY A 58 8.77 5.55 1.41
N LEU A 59 9.86 5.31 2.15
CA LEU A 59 10.41 6.26 3.11
C LEU A 59 11.86 5.96 3.41
N TYR A 60 12.54 6.93 4.00
CA TYR A 60 13.87 6.72 4.60
C TYR A 60 13.70 6.66 6.11
N VAL A 61 14.26 5.63 6.72
CA VAL A 61 14.30 5.45 8.18
C VAL A 61 15.74 5.23 8.63
N GLY A 62 16.11 5.85 9.71
CA GLY A 62 17.41 5.65 10.32
C GLY A 62 17.35 5.80 11.83
N ILE A 63 18.40 5.37 12.50
CA ILE A 63 18.59 5.56 13.94
C ILE A 63 19.83 6.39 14.20
N GLY A 64 19.75 7.28 15.17
CA GLY A 64 20.86 8.07 15.66
C GLY A 64 21.26 7.67 17.08
N GLY A 65 22.53 7.90 17.41
CA GLY A 65 23.08 7.51 18.70
C GLY A 65 23.70 6.11 18.69
N THR A 66 23.67 5.42 19.81
CA THR A 66 24.20 4.04 19.96
C THR A 66 23.13 3.02 19.54
N ASN A 67 23.50 1.75 19.33
CA ASN A 67 22.58 0.66 18.99
C ASN A 67 21.49 0.45 20.05
N GLY A 68 20.48 -0.33 19.72
CA GLY A 68 19.40 -0.73 20.63
C GLY A 68 18.03 -0.15 20.28
N ILE A 69 17.94 0.86 19.39
CA ILE A 69 16.64 1.25 18.84
C ILE A 69 16.28 0.26 17.74
N HIS A 70 15.11 -0.30 17.84
CA HIS A 70 14.43 -1.08 16.83
C HIS A 70 13.24 -0.29 16.30
N TYR A 71 12.64 -0.74 15.19
CA TYR A 71 11.40 -0.15 14.72
C TYR A 71 10.55 -1.15 13.96
N ARG A 72 9.23 -0.93 14.02
CA ARG A 72 8.22 -1.62 13.20
C ARG A 72 7.43 -0.59 12.42
N ILE A 73 7.12 -0.89 11.16
CA ILE A 73 6.29 -0.07 10.29
C ILE A 73 5.06 -0.86 9.93
N GLU A 74 3.92 -0.29 10.15
CA GLU A 74 2.62 -0.89 9.89
C GLU A 74 1.70 0.06 9.16
N TYR A 75 0.71 -0.48 8.47
CA TYR A 75 -0.40 0.33 7.98
C TYR A 75 -1.73 -0.29 8.35
N SER A 76 -2.77 0.54 8.42
CA SER A 76 -4.16 0.13 8.59
C SER A 76 -5.10 1.12 7.92
N LEU A 77 -6.28 0.66 7.55
CA LEU A 77 -7.41 1.52 7.14
C LEU A 77 -8.30 1.89 8.33
N ASN A 78 -8.02 1.33 9.51
CA ASN A 78 -8.73 1.63 10.74
C ASN A 78 -7.87 2.53 11.63
N ARG A 79 -8.48 3.55 12.20
CA ARG A 79 -7.80 4.51 13.08
C ARG A 79 -7.25 3.89 14.37
N ASP A 80 -7.92 2.87 14.88
CA ASP A 80 -7.53 2.10 16.06
C ASP A 80 -6.49 1.02 15.77
N PHE A 81 -6.06 0.90 14.50
CA PHE A 81 -5.15 -0.13 14.02
C PHE A 81 -5.67 -1.57 14.20
N ALA A 82 -6.98 -1.74 14.22
CA ALA A 82 -7.54 -3.07 14.01
C ALA A 82 -7.20 -3.57 12.59
N ASN A 83 -6.75 -4.83 12.47
CA ASN A 83 -6.33 -5.45 11.21
C ASN A 83 -5.15 -4.72 10.53
N GLU A 84 -4.14 -4.37 11.32
CA GLU A 84 -2.88 -3.81 10.83
C GLU A 84 -2.12 -4.81 9.95
N VAL A 85 -1.35 -4.26 9.02
CA VAL A 85 -0.43 -5.01 8.18
C VAL A 85 0.99 -4.53 8.43
N VAL A 86 1.85 -5.43 8.87
CA VAL A 86 3.27 -5.14 9.08
C VAL A 86 3.98 -5.05 7.74
N LEU A 87 4.55 -3.90 7.44
CA LEU A 87 5.39 -3.67 6.25
C LEU A 87 6.84 -4.04 6.51
N LYS A 88 7.34 -3.71 7.68
CA LYS A 88 8.73 -3.95 8.08
C LYS A 88 8.84 -4.03 9.59
N GLU A 89 9.62 -4.98 10.05
CA GLU A 89 10.21 -4.98 11.39
C GLU A 89 11.72 -5.02 11.26
N ASN A 90 12.42 -4.11 11.94
CA ASN A 90 13.88 -4.06 11.92
C ASN A 90 14.43 -4.10 13.35
N LEU A 91 14.94 -5.26 13.71
CA LEU A 91 15.55 -5.52 15.03
C LEU A 91 17.03 -5.14 15.10
N ASN A 92 17.65 -4.80 13.96
CA ASN A 92 19.07 -4.47 13.89
C ASN A 92 19.34 -3.35 12.88
N PRO A 93 18.71 -2.18 13.00
CA PRO A 93 18.97 -1.08 12.08
C PRO A 93 20.41 -0.58 12.23
N LEU A 94 20.99 -0.19 11.10
CA LEU A 94 22.36 0.30 11.07
C LEU A 94 22.44 1.69 11.72
N LYS A 95 23.37 1.83 12.65
CA LYS A 95 23.61 3.07 13.38
C LYS A 95 24.06 4.20 12.45
N ASN A 96 23.46 5.39 12.62
CA ASN A 96 23.77 6.61 11.87
C ASN A 96 23.70 6.45 10.33
N MET A 97 22.89 5.51 9.86
CA MET A 97 22.62 5.30 8.45
C MET A 97 21.12 5.39 8.20
N MET A 98 20.76 5.98 7.05
CA MET A 98 19.38 5.98 6.59
C MET A 98 19.16 4.77 5.67
N GLU A 99 18.23 3.91 6.02
CA GLU A 99 17.76 2.83 5.17
C GLU A 99 16.70 3.36 4.21
N THR A 100 16.81 3.07 2.93
CA THR A 100 15.77 3.34 1.95
C THR A 100 14.81 2.18 1.91
N LEU A 101 13.56 2.41 2.26
CA LEU A 101 12.51 1.41 2.26
C LEU A 101 11.54 1.68 1.12
N SER A 102 11.16 0.61 0.42
CA SER A 102 10.15 0.63 -0.62
C SER A 102 9.30 -0.62 -0.52
N PHE A 103 8.00 -0.43 -0.34
CA PHE A 103 7.00 -1.49 -0.24
C PHE A 103 6.05 -1.38 -1.41
N GLN A 104 5.53 -2.50 -1.86
CA GLN A 104 4.55 -2.57 -2.96
C GLN A 104 3.25 -3.22 -2.47
N PRO A 105 2.54 -2.60 -1.53
CA PRO A 105 1.25 -3.09 -1.10
C PRO A 105 0.22 -2.88 -2.22
N ILE A 106 -0.79 -3.74 -2.25
CA ILE A 106 -1.98 -3.53 -3.08
C ILE A 106 -3.08 -3.07 -2.14
N ILE A 107 -3.30 -1.74 -2.08
CA ILE A 107 -4.30 -1.15 -1.20
C ILE A 107 -5.32 -0.39 -2.06
N GLU A 108 -6.57 -0.79 -1.96
CA GLU A 108 -7.69 0.00 -2.45
C GLU A 108 -8.17 0.89 -1.31
N LEU A 109 -8.04 2.20 -1.47
CA LEU A 109 -8.49 3.20 -0.51
C LEU A 109 -9.76 3.87 -1.04
N PRO A 110 -10.94 3.47 -0.56
CA PRO A 110 -12.22 4.03 -0.99
C PRO A 110 -12.35 5.53 -0.69
N SER A 111 -13.30 6.16 -1.35
CA SER A 111 -13.67 7.55 -1.12
C SER A 111 -13.87 7.87 0.36
N GLU A 112 -13.26 8.95 0.81
CA GLU A 112 -13.31 9.45 2.19
C GLU A 112 -12.72 8.51 3.26
N GLN A 113 -12.17 7.36 2.87
CA GLN A 113 -11.40 6.48 3.74
C GLN A 113 -9.98 7.01 3.93
N THR A 114 -9.38 6.65 5.08
CA THR A 114 -8.04 7.08 5.45
C THR A 114 -7.10 5.89 5.58
N LEU A 115 -5.97 5.96 4.90
CA LEU A 115 -4.82 5.10 5.15
C LEU A 115 -3.99 5.71 6.28
N TYR A 116 -3.70 4.92 7.29
CA TYR A 116 -2.78 5.27 8.38
C TYR A 116 -1.51 4.43 8.24
N ILE A 117 -0.36 5.08 8.41
CA ILE A 117 0.95 4.42 8.45
C ILE A 117 1.57 4.80 9.78
N ARG A 118 1.94 3.81 10.60
CA ARG A 118 2.60 4.03 11.88
C ARG A 118 4.00 3.45 11.88
N ILE A 119 4.87 4.15 12.58
CA ILE A 119 6.24 3.71 12.87
C ILE A 119 6.36 3.65 14.38
N TYR A 120 6.64 2.47 14.90
CA TYR A 120 6.78 2.18 16.32
C TYR A 120 8.24 1.91 16.61
N PRO A 121 8.98 2.88 17.18
CA PRO A 121 10.32 2.60 17.69
C PRO A 121 10.26 2.12 19.13
N TRP A 122 11.21 1.24 19.50
CA TRP A 122 11.43 0.81 20.89
C TRP A 122 12.90 0.60 21.17
N PHE A 123 13.25 0.50 22.45
CA PHE A 123 14.62 0.42 22.90
C PHE A 123 14.84 -0.77 23.84
N ASP A 124 15.55 -1.78 23.37
CA ASP A 124 15.75 -3.07 24.06
C ASP A 124 16.98 -3.12 24.99
N SER A 125 17.78 -2.06 25.06
CA SER A 125 18.95 -2.03 25.93
C SER A 125 18.57 -2.20 27.40
N SER A 126 19.39 -2.95 28.15
CA SER A 126 19.18 -3.15 29.57
C SER A 126 19.44 -1.90 30.45
N LYS A 127 19.89 -0.80 29.86
CA LYS A 127 20.17 0.48 30.52
C LYS A 127 19.53 1.64 29.81
N PRO A 128 19.03 2.64 30.54
CA PRO A 128 18.56 3.88 29.95
C PRO A 128 19.64 4.56 29.11
N ALA A 129 19.23 5.31 28.11
CA ALA A 129 20.15 6.07 27.26
C ALA A 129 19.53 7.37 26.77
N THR A 130 20.36 8.42 26.75
CA THR A 130 20.05 9.73 26.16
C THR A 130 20.60 9.84 24.74
N SER A 131 20.27 10.94 24.06
CA SER A 131 20.80 11.27 22.73
C SER A 131 20.52 10.19 21.66
N LYS A 132 19.39 9.53 21.78
CA LYS A 132 18.90 8.55 20.81
C LYS A 132 17.65 9.09 20.10
N TYR A 133 17.57 8.83 18.83
CA TYR A 133 16.43 9.26 18.02
C TYR A 133 16.20 8.34 16.84
N ILE A 134 14.97 8.26 16.41
CA ILE A 134 14.58 7.75 15.08
C ILE A 134 14.54 8.92 14.11
N CYS A 135 15.08 8.69 12.91
CA CYS A 135 15.12 9.67 11.83
C CYS A 135 14.21 9.23 10.71
N LEU A 136 13.41 10.15 10.22
CA LEU A 136 12.48 9.92 9.11
C LEU A 136 12.65 10.96 8.02
N ARG A 137 12.52 10.54 6.76
CA ARG A 137 12.60 11.44 5.61
C ARG A 137 11.78 10.89 4.44
N ASN A 138 11.15 11.80 3.67
CA ASN A 138 10.54 11.53 2.38
C ASN A 138 9.56 10.35 2.38
N LEU A 139 8.59 10.35 3.30
CA LEU A 139 7.47 9.42 3.15
C LEU A 139 6.73 9.73 1.85
N THR A 140 6.62 8.73 1.00
CA THR A 140 5.89 8.79 -0.27
C THR A 140 4.84 7.70 -0.32
N VAL A 141 3.65 8.06 -0.76
CA VAL A 141 2.60 7.11 -1.11
C VAL A 141 2.25 7.35 -2.57
N ARG A 142 2.34 6.31 -3.38
CA ARG A 142 2.04 6.36 -4.81
C ARG A 142 0.86 5.48 -5.13
N GLY A 143 0.10 5.88 -6.13
CA GLY A 143 -1.06 5.15 -6.58
C GLY A 143 -1.82 5.93 -7.63
N VAL A 144 -2.92 5.37 -8.10
CA VAL A 144 -3.79 5.99 -9.10
C VAL A 144 -5.14 6.29 -8.46
N ALA A 145 -5.54 7.56 -8.49
CA ALA A 145 -6.89 7.94 -8.15
C ALA A 145 -7.82 7.67 -9.34
N VAL A 146 -8.87 6.92 -9.09
CA VAL A 146 -9.94 6.69 -10.06
C VAL A 146 -11.20 7.37 -9.55
N THR A 147 -11.91 8.08 -10.42
CA THR A 147 -13.22 8.63 -10.08
C THR A 147 -14.17 7.48 -9.84
N GLY A 148 -14.70 7.38 -8.65
CA GLY A 148 -15.91 6.61 -8.43
C GLY A 148 -16.99 7.30 -9.25
N GLY A 149 -17.44 6.67 -10.34
CA GLY A 149 -18.44 7.23 -11.23
C GLY A 149 -19.65 7.69 -10.42
N GLY A 150 -19.81 9.01 -10.31
CA GLY A 150 -21.01 9.59 -9.76
C GLY A 150 -22.16 9.32 -10.71
N SER A 151 -23.02 8.41 -10.38
CA SER A 151 -24.45 8.33 -10.57
C SER A 151 -24.94 6.93 -10.20
N GLY A 152 -25.40 6.76 -8.97
CA GLY A 152 -26.52 5.90 -8.67
C GLY A 152 -26.43 4.41 -8.97
N CYS A 153 -25.23 3.79 -8.89
CA CYS A 153 -25.13 2.37 -8.59
C CYS A 153 -24.14 2.22 -7.44
N LYS A 154 -24.60 1.79 -6.28
CA LYS A 154 -23.74 1.04 -5.37
C LYS A 154 -23.32 -0.18 -6.19
N GLU A 155 -22.11 -0.15 -6.76
CA GLU A 155 -21.44 -1.41 -7.06
C GLU A 155 -21.28 -2.09 -5.69
N ASN A 156 -22.20 -2.96 -5.35
CA ASN A 156 -21.85 -4.11 -4.57
C ASN A 156 -20.75 -4.75 -5.39
N LEU A 157 -19.49 -4.57 -4.95
CA LEU A 157 -18.40 -5.42 -5.37
C LEU A 157 -18.85 -6.83 -5.01
N SER A 158 -19.58 -7.44 -5.93
CA SER A 158 -19.99 -8.81 -5.71
C SER A 158 -18.66 -9.57 -5.70
N ASP A 159 -18.45 -10.29 -4.63
CA ASP A 159 -17.37 -11.26 -4.50
C ASP A 159 -17.44 -12.36 -5.59
N ALA A 160 -18.27 -12.14 -6.60
CA ALA A 160 -18.62 -13.14 -7.61
C ALA A 160 -17.46 -13.45 -8.55
N MET A 161 -16.52 -12.50 -8.76
CA MET A 161 -15.38 -12.71 -9.64
C MET A 161 -14.13 -11.96 -9.19
N THR A 162 -12.97 -12.55 -9.51
CA THR A 162 -11.67 -11.87 -9.44
C THR A 162 -11.00 -11.94 -10.81
N VAL A 163 -10.24 -10.91 -11.19
CA VAL A 163 -9.44 -10.91 -12.42
C VAL A 163 -8.13 -10.14 -12.18
N TYR A 164 -7.04 -10.67 -12.70
CA TYR A 164 -5.76 -9.96 -12.79
C TYR A 164 -5.02 -10.35 -14.05
N CYS A 165 -4.19 -9.45 -14.59
CA CYS A 165 -3.44 -9.69 -15.81
C CYS A 165 -1.95 -9.75 -15.52
N VAL A 166 -1.27 -10.70 -16.17
CA VAL A 166 0.20 -10.88 -16.13
C VAL A 166 0.70 -10.81 -17.57
N SER A 167 1.78 -10.07 -17.79
CA SER A 167 2.48 -10.03 -19.08
C SER A 167 3.84 -10.69 -18.95
N ASP A 168 4.23 -11.48 -19.95
CA ASP A 168 5.56 -12.07 -20.13
C ASP A 168 6.42 -11.28 -21.14
N GLY A 169 5.95 -10.12 -21.59
CA GLY A 169 6.59 -9.28 -22.60
C GLY A 169 6.19 -9.64 -24.04
N SER A 170 5.74 -10.85 -24.31
CA SER A 170 5.21 -11.27 -25.63
C SER A 170 3.71 -11.35 -25.62
N SER A 171 3.14 -11.98 -24.61
CA SER A 171 1.71 -12.17 -24.42
C SER A 171 1.20 -11.57 -23.11
N VAL A 172 -0.12 -11.50 -22.97
CA VAL A 172 -0.80 -11.09 -21.75
C VAL A 172 -1.83 -12.15 -21.39
N THR A 173 -1.78 -12.62 -20.15
CA THR A 173 -2.72 -13.60 -19.62
C THR A 173 -3.59 -12.96 -18.54
N ALA A 174 -4.92 -12.96 -18.74
CA ALA A 174 -5.88 -12.65 -17.69
C ALA A 174 -6.24 -13.93 -16.95
N ASN A 175 -5.91 -13.97 -15.68
CA ASN A 175 -6.32 -15.03 -14.77
C ASN A 175 -7.58 -14.55 -14.03
N TYR A 176 -8.59 -15.40 -13.93
CA TYR A 176 -9.85 -15.03 -13.28
C TYR A 176 -10.50 -16.21 -12.55
N THR A 177 -11.24 -15.88 -11.51
CA THR A 177 -11.99 -16.87 -10.72
C THR A 177 -13.45 -16.46 -10.68
N LEU A 178 -14.33 -17.43 -10.91
CA LEU A 178 -15.78 -17.30 -10.80
C LEU A 178 -16.27 -18.06 -9.58
N LYS A 179 -17.08 -17.41 -8.74
CA LYS A 179 -17.75 -18.07 -7.59
C LYS A 179 -19.06 -18.76 -7.95
N GLN A 180 -19.60 -18.43 -9.12
CA GLN A 180 -20.82 -19.04 -9.66
C GLN A 180 -20.75 -19.13 -11.18
N ASP A 181 -21.62 -19.94 -11.77
CA ASP A 181 -21.73 -20.08 -13.22
C ASP A 181 -22.12 -18.74 -13.86
N ALA A 182 -21.40 -18.32 -14.88
CA ALA A 182 -21.66 -17.06 -15.55
C ALA A 182 -21.22 -17.06 -17.02
N GLU A 183 -21.80 -16.15 -17.79
CA GLU A 183 -21.31 -15.83 -19.13
C GLU A 183 -20.17 -14.83 -19.03
N VAL A 184 -19.04 -15.14 -19.71
CA VAL A 184 -17.80 -14.40 -19.60
C VAL A 184 -17.39 -13.83 -20.94
N ALA A 185 -17.02 -12.55 -20.95
CA ALA A 185 -16.39 -11.88 -22.09
C ALA A 185 -15.30 -10.93 -21.61
N PHE A 186 -14.33 -10.66 -22.48
CA PHE A 186 -13.23 -9.74 -22.22
C PHE A 186 -13.14 -8.67 -23.30
N ARG A 187 -12.73 -7.47 -22.88
CA ARG A 187 -12.35 -6.37 -23.76
C ARG A 187 -11.05 -5.76 -23.27
N ILE A 188 -10.06 -5.64 -24.14
CA ILE A 188 -8.79 -4.97 -23.83
C ILE A 188 -8.75 -3.64 -24.60
N MET A 189 -8.42 -2.57 -23.89
CA MET A 189 -8.32 -1.21 -24.43
C MET A 189 -6.92 -0.65 -24.17
N ASP A 190 -6.43 0.19 -25.07
CA ASP A 190 -5.23 0.99 -24.88
C ASP A 190 -5.53 2.26 -24.03
N MET A 191 -4.50 3.05 -23.74
CA MET A 191 -4.60 4.29 -22.96
C MET A 191 -5.53 5.35 -23.58
N THR A 192 -5.84 5.27 -24.89
CA THR A 192 -6.73 6.20 -25.57
C THR A 192 -8.19 5.76 -25.50
N GLY A 193 -8.48 4.61 -24.87
CA GLY A 193 -9.81 4.00 -24.81
C GLY A 193 -10.17 3.19 -26.06
N ARG A 194 -9.25 3.04 -27.02
CA ARG A 194 -9.47 2.25 -28.22
C ARG A 194 -9.41 0.76 -27.86
N THR A 195 -10.43 0.01 -28.26
CA THR A 195 -10.43 -1.45 -28.10
C THR A 195 -9.39 -2.10 -29.01
N VAL A 196 -8.46 -2.82 -28.45
CA VAL A 196 -7.39 -3.55 -29.17
C VAL A 196 -7.62 -5.05 -29.25
N ALA A 197 -8.41 -5.60 -28.34
CA ALA A 197 -8.83 -7.00 -28.40
C ALA A 197 -10.18 -7.22 -27.70
N THR A 198 -10.95 -8.19 -28.19
CA THR A 198 -12.17 -8.67 -27.53
C THR A 198 -12.21 -10.18 -27.61
N ARG A 199 -12.83 -10.82 -26.61
CA ARG A 199 -13.07 -12.27 -26.62
C ARG A 199 -14.36 -12.59 -25.87
N THR A 200 -15.28 -13.27 -26.54
CA THR A 200 -16.42 -13.90 -25.89
C THR A 200 -16.03 -15.33 -25.51
N VAL A 201 -15.94 -15.62 -24.24
CA VAL A 201 -15.57 -16.94 -23.71
C VAL A 201 -16.81 -17.83 -23.63
N GLY A 202 -17.98 -17.21 -23.41
CA GLY A 202 -19.24 -17.90 -23.22
C GLY A 202 -19.48 -18.34 -21.78
N LYS A 203 -20.41 -19.29 -21.62
CA LYS A 203 -20.82 -19.78 -20.30
C LYS A 203 -19.72 -20.64 -19.66
N LYS A 204 -19.30 -20.26 -18.43
CA LYS A 204 -18.32 -20.98 -17.61
C LYS A 204 -18.94 -21.33 -16.26
N GLN A 205 -18.55 -22.47 -15.71
CA GLN A 205 -18.91 -22.88 -14.36
C GLN A 205 -18.08 -22.10 -13.32
N ALA A 206 -18.46 -22.20 -12.04
CA ALA A 206 -17.61 -21.73 -10.95
C ALA A 206 -16.24 -22.40 -11.02
N GLY A 207 -15.15 -21.62 -10.88
CA GLY A 207 -13.78 -22.13 -11.02
C GLY A 207 -12.77 -21.07 -11.40
N THR A 208 -11.50 -21.48 -11.56
CA THR A 208 -10.39 -20.59 -11.95
C THR A 208 -9.97 -20.89 -13.39
N TYR A 209 -9.73 -19.84 -14.16
CA TYR A 209 -9.49 -19.88 -15.59
C TYR A 209 -8.41 -18.88 -15.99
N ALA A 210 -7.88 -19.03 -17.21
CA ALA A 210 -6.93 -18.11 -17.81
C ALA A 210 -7.24 -17.94 -19.31
N GLU A 211 -7.11 -16.70 -19.79
CA GLU A 211 -7.22 -16.34 -21.21
C GLU A 211 -6.01 -15.52 -21.61
N THR A 212 -5.41 -15.86 -22.77
CA THR A 212 -4.16 -15.21 -23.23
C THR A 212 -4.38 -14.48 -24.55
N TRP A 213 -3.74 -13.31 -24.70
CA TRP A 213 -3.75 -12.50 -25.92
C TRP A 213 -2.34 -12.07 -26.31
N ASP A 214 -2.10 -12.02 -27.61
CA ASP A 214 -0.97 -11.33 -28.21
C ASP A 214 -1.38 -9.90 -28.54
N LEU A 215 -0.79 -8.92 -27.87
CA LEU A 215 -1.07 -7.50 -28.09
C LEU A 215 0.01 -6.87 -29.00
N PRO A 216 -0.35 -5.87 -29.82
CA PRO A 216 0.50 -5.39 -30.90
C PRO A 216 1.78 -4.65 -30.45
N SER A 217 1.78 -4.05 -29.28
CA SER A 217 2.91 -3.22 -28.81
C SER A 217 3.07 -3.25 -27.29
N ALA A 218 4.24 -2.86 -26.80
CA ALA A 218 4.44 -2.54 -25.38
C ALA A 218 3.64 -1.28 -25.04
N GLY A 219 3.06 -1.24 -23.83
CA GLY A 219 2.25 -0.10 -23.40
C GLY A 219 1.38 -0.42 -22.18
N ILE A 220 0.61 0.58 -21.78
CA ILE A 220 -0.40 0.45 -20.73
C ILE A 220 -1.75 0.09 -21.34
N TYR A 221 -2.39 -0.90 -20.79
CA TYR A 221 -3.67 -1.43 -21.23
C TYR A 221 -4.64 -1.61 -20.08
N PHE A 222 -5.92 -1.66 -20.42
CA PHE A 222 -7.03 -1.96 -19.50
C PHE A 222 -7.76 -3.19 -20.00
N CYS A 223 -7.81 -4.22 -19.16
CA CYS A 223 -8.59 -5.43 -19.41
C CYS A 223 -9.90 -5.36 -18.63
N THR A 224 -11.01 -5.32 -19.34
CA THR A 224 -12.35 -5.39 -18.75
C THR A 224 -12.92 -6.78 -18.94
N MET A 225 -13.18 -7.47 -17.83
CA MET A 225 -13.94 -8.71 -17.81
C MET A 225 -15.42 -8.38 -17.58
N LEU A 226 -16.28 -8.95 -18.39
CA LEU A 226 -17.74 -8.91 -18.26
C LEU A 226 -18.20 -10.29 -17.78
N CYS A 227 -19.02 -10.34 -16.74
CA CYS A 227 -19.44 -11.60 -16.12
C CYS A 227 -20.85 -11.44 -15.55
N GLY A 228 -21.83 -12.15 -16.12
CA GLY A 228 -23.21 -12.19 -15.59
C GLY A 228 -23.89 -10.83 -15.48
N GLY A 229 -23.54 -9.85 -16.31
CA GLY A 229 -24.05 -8.47 -16.25
C GLY A 229 -23.20 -7.52 -15.43
N GLU A 230 -22.18 -8.00 -14.74
CA GLU A 230 -21.19 -7.22 -14.00
C GLU A 230 -19.92 -7.03 -14.84
N SER A 231 -19.12 -6.01 -14.53
CA SER A 231 -17.83 -5.79 -15.18
C SER A 231 -16.74 -5.47 -14.18
N ARG A 232 -15.52 -5.95 -14.45
CA ARG A 232 -14.33 -5.60 -13.68
C ARG A 232 -13.19 -5.24 -14.63
N THR A 233 -12.55 -4.10 -14.36
CA THR A 233 -11.43 -3.61 -15.18
C THR A 233 -10.15 -3.61 -14.37
N VAL A 234 -9.08 -4.16 -14.94
CA VAL A 234 -7.73 -4.15 -14.38
C VAL A 234 -6.76 -3.50 -15.36
N ARG A 235 -5.86 -2.70 -14.84
CA ARG A 235 -4.76 -2.11 -15.61
C ARG A 235 -3.56 -3.06 -15.60
N PHE A 236 -2.87 -3.17 -16.72
CA PHE A 236 -1.61 -3.89 -16.82
C PHE A 236 -0.65 -3.20 -17.80
N VAL A 237 0.60 -3.61 -17.77
CA VAL A 237 1.66 -3.16 -18.68
C VAL A 237 2.13 -4.37 -19.48
N LYS A 238 2.22 -4.20 -20.81
CA LYS A 238 2.88 -5.13 -21.70
C LYS A 238 4.28 -4.64 -22.05
#